data_b344cee43c65b71eacab577182da700e
#
_entry.id   b344cee43c65b71eacab577182da700e
#
_cell.length_a   1.000
_cell.length_b   1.000
_cell.length_c   1.000
_cell.angle_alpha   90.00
_cell.angle_beta   90.00
_cell.angle_gamma   90.00
#
_symmetry.space_group_name_H-M   'P 1'
#
loop_
_entity.id
_entity.type
_entity.pdbx_description
1 polymer ?
#
loop_
_entity_poly.entity_id
_entity_poly.type
_entity_poly.pdbx_seq_one_letter_code
_entity_poly.pdbx_strand_id
1 'polypeptide(L)'
;GSSRQNYSTVASNDTRKNLTIPIVILTNGGTASASEILTAALQENGRATVIGSKTFGKGIIQESAMWKNGYIKYTSAYYLTPNGNNIHKTGIEPDIAVEEHEYTDEEITAYYDFVENSQDEITQYIKDNPLYSRENIDAFAALHAGLGIHETALKLLIRNEYIYAMPYNERPKVDLMY
;
A
#
# COMPACT_ATOMS: atom_id res chain seq x y z
N GLY A 1 -29.69 12.54 -28.92
CA GLY A 1 -30.42 12.62 -27.69
C GLY A 1 -29.51 13.15 -26.59
N SER A 2 -29.87 14.25 -25.93
CA SER A 2 -29.11 14.79 -24.82
C SER A 2 -29.23 13.82 -23.62
N SER A 3 -28.16 13.16 -23.24
CA SER A 3 -28.11 12.44 -21.98
C SER A 3 -28.18 13.47 -20.85
N ARG A 4 -29.27 13.47 -20.08
CA ARG A 4 -29.32 14.20 -18.82
C ARG A 4 -28.33 13.56 -17.86
N GLN A 5 -27.27 14.26 -17.52
CA GLN A 5 -26.40 13.85 -16.43
C GLN A 5 -27.12 14.15 -15.12
N ASN A 6 -27.45 13.10 -14.37
CA ASN A 6 -28.01 13.24 -13.03
C ASN A 6 -26.84 13.08 -12.04
N TYR A 7 -26.61 14.12 -11.24
CA TYR A 7 -25.65 14.06 -10.13
C TYR A 7 -26.39 13.78 -8.84
N SER A 8 -25.84 12.90 -8.02
CA SER A 8 -26.25 12.71 -6.64
C SER A 8 -25.04 12.84 -5.73
N THR A 9 -25.21 13.54 -4.62
CA THR A 9 -24.16 13.70 -3.60
C THR A 9 -24.55 12.88 -2.38
N VAL A 10 -23.60 12.10 -1.87
CA VAL A 10 -23.75 11.38 -0.61
C VAL A 10 -22.82 12.03 0.41
N ALA A 11 -23.39 12.53 1.50
CA ALA A 11 -22.65 13.13 2.58
C ALA A 11 -23.24 12.70 3.93
N SER A 12 -22.41 12.62 4.96
CA SER A 12 -22.87 12.41 6.33
C SER A 12 -23.00 13.75 7.04
N ASN A 13 -24.14 13.95 7.71
CA ASN A 13 -24.38 15.10 8.57
C ASN A 13 -24.04 14.79 10.05
N ASP A 14 -23.42 13.66 10.33
CA ASP A 14 -23.06 13.26 11.68
C ASP A 14 -21.78 13.97 12.16
N THR A 15 -21.93 15.03 12.92
CA THR A 15 -20.83 15.84 13.46
C THR A 15 -20.28 15.28 14.79
N ARG A 16 -20.86 14.20 15.34
CA ARG A 16 -20.53 13.69 16.68
C ARG A 16 -19.14 13.09 16.79
N LYS A 17 -18.45 12.83 15.70
CA LYS A 17 -17.14 12.18 15.65
C LYS A 17 -16.17 12.86 14.69
N ASN A 18 -16.05 14.17 14.79
CA ASN A 18 -15.00 14.86 14.04
C ASN A 18 -13.63 14.42 14.58
N LEU A 19 -12.96 13.54 13.84
CA LEU A 19 -11.60 13.16 14.15
C LEU A 19 -10.67 14.34 13.88
N THR A 20 -9.96 14.79 14.92
CA THR A 20 -8.96 15.87 14.82
C THR A 20 -7.54 15.36 14.67
N ILE A 21 -7.34 14.04 14.83
CA ILE A 21 -6.04 13.39 14.66
C ILE A 21 -5.55 13.54 13.21
N PRO A 22 -4.24 13.70 12.98
CA PRO A 22 -3.67 13.64 11.64
C PRO A 22 -3.99 12.30 10.98
N ILE A 23 -4.31 12.33 9.68
CA ILE A 23 -4.56 11.14 8.87
C ILE A 23 -3.56 11.11 7.72
N VAL A 24 -2.91 9.97 7.55
CA VAL A 24 -2.09 9.65 6.38
C VAL A 24 -2.73 8.47 5.66
N ILE A 25 -2.82 8.55 4.34
CA ILE A 25 -3.30 7.48 3.47
C ILE A 25 -2.13 7.01 2.62
N LEU A 26 -1.86 5.72 2.66
CA LEU A 26 -0.87 5.10 1.78
C LEU A 26 -1.57 4.56 0.53
N THR A 27 -1.05 4.91 -0.65
CA THR A 27 -1.60 4.48 -1.94
C THR A 27 -0.54 3.91 -2.85
N ASN A 28 -0.97 3.00 -3.72
CA ASN A 28 -0.16 2.51 -4.84
C ASN A 28 -1.04 2.15 -6.04
N GLY A 29 -0.45 1.63 -7.13
CA GLY A 29 -1.16 1.23 -8.33
C GLY A 29 -2.24 0.15 -8.13
N GLY A 30 -2.25 -0.54 -7.00
CA GLY A 30 -3.28 -1.49 -6.59
C GLY A 30 -4.47 -0.85 -5.87
N THR A 31 -4.35 0.41 -5.43
CA THR A 31 -5.43 1.15 -4.77
C THR A 31 -6.52 1.50 -5.78
N ALA A 32 -7.73 0.94 -5.64
CA ALA A 32 -8.77 1.05 -6.65
C ALA A 32 -10.19 1.23 -6.08
N SER A 33 -11.09 1.82 -6.90
CA SER A 33 -12.54 1.87 -6.66
C SER A 33 -12.93 2.59 -5.36
N ALA A 34 -13.55 1.90 -4.38
CA ALA A 34 -13.99 2.49 -3.11
C ALA A 34 -12.84 3.12 -2.31
N SER A 35 -11.64 2.53 -2.39
CA SER A 35 -10.44 3.09 -1.76
C SER A 35 -10.06 4.43 -2.39
N GLU A 36 -10.22 4.57 -3.71
CA GLU A 36 -9.97 5.84 -4.40
C GLU A 36 -11.01 6.90 -4.03
N ILE A 37 -12.28 6.51 -3.88
CA ILE A 37 -13.35 7.43 -3.46
C ILE A 37 -13.05 7.98 -2.06
N LEU A 38 -12.63 7.12 -1.13
CA LEU A 38 -12.26 7.53 0.23
C LEU A 38 -11.03 8.43 0.20
N THR A 39 -10.00 8.05 -0.56
CA THR A 39 -8.76 8.82 -0.72
C THR A 39 -9.06 10.22 -1.24
N ALA A 40 -9.79 10.32 -2.36
CA ALA A 40 -10.16 11.62 -2.93
C ALA A 40 -11.00 12.47 -1.97
N ALA A 41 -11.96 11.84 -1.28
CA ALA A 41 -12.81 12.55 -0.34
C ALA A 41 -12.01 13.17 0.82
N LEU A 42 -11.01 12.47 1.32
CA LEU A 42 -10.18 12.97 2.43
C LEU A 42 -9.10 13.95 1.95
N GLN A 43 -8.45 13.66 0.81
CA GLN A 43 -7.43 14.52 0.23
C GLN A 43 -7.98 15.88 -0.18
N GLU A 44 -9.03 15.90 -1.01
CA GLU A 44 -9.60 17.15 -1.55
C GLU A 44 -10.28 18.02 -0.49
N ASN A 45 -10.69 17.44 0.64
CA ASN A 45 -11.15 18.19 1.80
C ASN A 45 -10.02 18.58 2.77
N GLY A 46 -8.75 18.36 2.42
CA GLY A 46 -7.59 18.68 3.27
C GLY A 46 -7.57 17.93 4.60
N ARG A 47 -8.22 16.75 4.64
CA ARG A 47 -8.38 15.97 5.87
C ARG A 47 -7.29 14.92 6.05
N ALA A 48 -6.66 14.49 4.98
CA ALA A 48 -5.56 13.53 4.99
C ALA A 48 -4.45 13.95 4.04
N THR A 49 -3.22 13.51 4.34
CA THR A 49 -2.09 13.56 3.41
C THR A 49 -1.96 12.19 2.74
N VAL A 50 -1.90 12.17 1.42
CA VAL A 50 -1.74 10.95 0.63
C VAL A 50 -0.27 10.76 0.29
N ILE A 51 0.29 9.60 0.62
CA ILE A 51 1.70 9.24 0.39
C ILE A 51 1.77 7.94 -0.40
N GLY A 52 2.69 7.84 -1.33
CA GLY A 52 2.92 6.62 -2.11
C GLY A 52 2.97 6.88 -3.60
N SER A 53 2.35 6.02 -4.39
CA SER A 53 2.26 6.17 -5.82
C SER A 53 0.81 6.34 -6.29
N LYS A 54 0.65 6.73 -7.56
CA LYS A 54 -0.63 6.98 -8.22
C LYS A 54 -1.56 5.77 -8.13
N THR A 55 -2.84 6.01 -7.87
CA THR A 55 -3.85 4.94 -7.77
C THR A 55 -4.27 4.39 -9.13
N PHE A 56 -5.01 3.27 -9.12
CA PHE A 56 -5.40 2.51 -10.32
C PHE A 56 -6.27 3.27 -11.31
N GLY A 57 -7.22 4.08 -10.84
CA GLY A 57 -8.15 4.80 -11.71
C GLY A 57 -9.41 4.01 -12.09
N LYS A 58 -10.08 3.35 -11.13
CA LYS A 58 -11.37 2.70 -11.35
C LYS A 58 -12.52 3.56 -10.86
N GLY A 59 -12.85 4.60 -11.60
CA GLY A 59 -13.90 5.57 -11.28
C GLY A 59 -15.29 5.25 -11.87
N ILE A 60 -15.66 3.97 -12.02
CA ILE A 60 -16.94 3.54 -12.62
C ILE A 60 -17.75 2.64 -11.69
N ILE A 61 -19.07 2.75 -11.78
CA ILE A 61 -20.04 1.82 -11.23
C ILE A 61 -20.46 0.85 -12.32
N GLN A 62 -20.35 -0.44 -12.04
CA GLN A 62 -20.79 -1.50 -12.93
C GLN A 62 -21.93 -2.27 -12.29
N GLU A 63 -22.96 -2.50 -13.07
CA GLU A 63 -24.12 -3.30 -12.71
C GLU A 63 -24.22 -4.54 -13.59
N SER A 64 -24.87 -5.58 -13.05
CA SER A 64 -25.18 -6.78 -13.81
C SER A 64 -26.68 -6.96 -13.87
N ALA A 65 -27.22 -7.19 -15.05
CA ALA A 65 -28.63 -7.48 -15.27
C ALA A 65 -28.80 -8.83 -15.95
N MET A 66 -29.87 -9.54 -15.62
CA MET A 66 -30.22 -10.78 -16.32
C MET A 66 -30.70 -10.44 -17.73
N TRP A 67 -30.17 -11.15 -18.71
CA TRP A 67 -30.58 -11.01 -20.11
C TRP A 67 -30.68 -12.38 -20.76
N LYS A 68 -31.90 -12.74 -21.15
CA LYS A 68 -32.20 -14.08 -21.67
C LYS A 68 -31.71 -15.18 -20.70
N ASN A 69 -30.75 -15.99 -21.11
CA ASN A 69 -30.20 -17.10 -20.33
C ASN A 69 -28.83 -16.80 -19.71
N GLY A 70 -28.47 -15.50 -19.58
CA GLY A 70 -27.18 -15.07 -19.05
C GLY A 70 -27.26 -13.70 -18.39
N TYR A 71 -26.11 -13.11 -18.13
CA TYR A 71 -25.97 -11.78 -17.51
C TYR A 71 -25.23 -10.84 -18.43
N ILE A 72 -25.69 -9.59 -18.44
CA ILE A 72 -24.97 -8.47 -19.06
C ILE A 72 -24.38 -7.63 -17.93
N LYS A 73 -23.07 -7.37 -18.00
CA LYS A 73 -22.38 -6.40 -17.14
C LYS A 73 -22.16 -5.11 -17.92
N TYR A 74 -22.62 -3.99 -17.35
CA TYR A 74 -22.53 -2.68 -17.99
C TYR A 74 -22.14 -1.60 -17.00
N THR A 75 -21.52 -0.52 -17.50
CA THR A 75 -21.20 0.66 -16.70
C THR A 75 -22.45 1.52 -16.60
N SER A 76 -22.95 1.75 -15.37
CA SER A 76 -24.14 2.54 -15.08
C SER A 76 -23.84 3.98 -14.70
N ALA A 77 -22.68 4.24 -14.08
CA ALA A 77 -22.29 5.58 -13.63
C ALA A 77 -20.77 5.75 -13.50
N TYR A 78 -20.37 7.00 -13.32
CA TYR A 78 -19.02 7.40 -12.96
C TYR A 78 -19.00 8.02 -11.58
N TYR A 79 -17.94 7.78 -10.83
CA TYR A 79 -17.63 8.53 -9.62
C TYR A 79 -16.92 9.82 -9.97
N LEU A 80 -17.34 10.90 -9.31
CA LEU A 80 -16.63 12.17 -9.32
C LEU A 80 -16.10 12.44 -7.92
N THR A 81 -14.93 13.02 -7.83
CA THR A 81 -14.36 13.49 -6.57
C THR A 81 -15.15 14.68 -6.01
N PRO A 82 -14.97 15.10 -4.76
CA PRO A 82 -15.61 16.31 -4.23
C PRO A 82 -15.42 17.55 -5.11
N ASN A 83 -14.28 17.70 -5.78
CA ASN A 83 -14.01 18.79 -6.72
C ASN A 83 -14.56 18.56 -8.13
N GLY A 84 -15.29 17.46 -8.35
CA GLY A 84 -15.90 17.13 -9.64
C GLY A 84 -14.97 16.45 -10.65
N ASN A 85 -13.79 16.00 -10.24
CA ASN A 85 -12.85 15.32 -11.12
C ASN A 85 -13.26 13.87 -11.38
N ASN A 86 -13.10 13.42 -12.62
CA ASN A 86 -13.31 12.01 -12.98
C ASN A 86 -11.99 11.24 -12.83
N ILE A 87 -11.96 10.28 -11.90
CA ILE A 87 -10.77 9.48 -11.62
C ILE A 87 -10.64 8.25 -12.55
N HIS A 88 -11.63 7.98 -13.41
CA HIS A 88 -11.60 6.80 -14.27
C HIS A 88 -10.48 6.88 -15.31
N LYS A 89 -9.58 5.89 -15.28
CA LYS A 89 -8.35 5.79 -16.08
C LYS A 89 -7.28 6.84 -15.78
N THR A 90 -7.55 7.73 -14.83
CA THR A 90 -6.57 8.75 -14.40
C THR A 90 -5.99 8.49 -13.03
N GLY A 91 -6.74 7.86 -12.12
CA GLY A 91 -6.32 7.66 -10.73
C GLY A 91 -6.23 8.97 -9.94
N ILE A 92 -5.68 8.85 -8.75
CA ILE A 92 -5.42 9.95 -7.81
C ILE A 92 -3.91 10.04 -7.61
N GLU A 93 -3.36 11.23 -7.77
CA GLU A 93 -1.97 11.50 -7.48
C GLU A 93 -1.76 11.67 -5.96
N PRO A 94 -0.70 11.10 -5.38
CA PRO A 94 -0.36 11.33 -3.99
C PRO A 94 0.14 12.77 -3.78
N ASP A 95 -0.03 13.30 -2.55
CA ASP A 95 0.56 14.59 -2.16
C ASP A 95 2.08 14.49 -2.01
N ILE A 96 2.56 13.33 -1.57
CA ILE A 96 3.97 12.99 -1.44
C ILE A 96 4.21 11.71 -2.21
N ALA A 97 4.88 11.83 -3.36
CA ALA A 97 5.23 10.68 -4.17
C ALA A 97 6.39 9.89 -3.52
N VAL A 98 6.21 8.58 -3.44
CA VAL A 98 7.24 7.61 -3.04
C VAL A 98 7.26 6.53 -4.11
N GLU A 99 8.41 6.34 -4.71
CA GLU A 99 8.63 5.26 -5.68
C GLU A 99 8.83 3.96 -4.91
N GLU A 100 8.02 2.95 -5.26
CA GLU A 100 8.26 1.58 -4.81
C GLU A 100 9.25 0.92 -5.77
N HIS A 101 10.20 0.17 -5.23
CA HIS A 101 11.06 -0.67 -6.05
C HIS A 101 10.24 -1.82 -6.66
N GLU A 102 10.22 -1.89 -7.98
CA GLU A 102 9.64 -3.04 -8.70
C GLU A 102 10.68 -4.16 -8.77
N TYR A 103 10.45 -5.20 -8.00
CA TYR A 103 11.35 -6.36 -7.96
C TYR A 103 11.27 -7.15 -9.27
N THR A 104 12.43 -7.47 -9.84
CA THR A 104 12.51 -8.35 -11.01
C THR A 104 12.28 -9.81 -10.61
N ASP A 105 11.96 -10.66 -11.59
CA ASP A 105 11.80 -12.10 -11.35
C ASP A 105 13.10 -12.75 -10.82
N GLU A 106 14.26 -12.24 -11.25
CA GLU A 106 15.57 -12.67 -10.76
C GLU A 106 15.78 -12.30 -9.29
N GLU A 107 15.46 -11.06 -8.90
CA GLU A 107 15.54 -10.61 -7.50
C GLU A 107 14.61 -11.40 -6.60
N ILE A 108 13.39 -11.67 -7.07
CA ILE A 108 12.40 -12.46 -6.33
C ILE A 108 12.91 -13.90 -6.13
N THR A 109 13.43 -14.51 -7.18
CA THR A 109 13.99 -15.88 -7.14
C THR A 109 15.17 -15.94 -6.17
N ALA A 110 16.12 -15.01 -6.31
CA ALA A 110 17.29 -14.94 -5.42
C ALA A 110 16.90 -14.76 -3.95
N TYR A 111 15.87 -13.95 -3.69
CA TYR A 111 15.36 -13.75 -2.33
C TYR A 111 14.79 -15.05 -1.74
N TYR A 112 13.95 -15.77 -2.46
CA TYR A 112 13.36 -17.02 -1.96
C TYR A 112 14.40 -18.12 -1.81
N ASP A 113 15.35 -18.26 -2.74
CA ASP A 113 16.45 -19.21 -2.64
C ASP A 113 17.33 -18.90 -1.41
N PHE A 114 17.61 -17.63 -1.15
CA PHE A 114 18.35 -17.22 0.03
C PHE A 114 17.59 -17.55 1.32
N VAL A 115 16.31 -17.20 1.42
CA VAL A 115 15.48 -17.47 2.59
C VAL A 115 15.39 -18.96 2.89
N GLU A 116 15.25 -19.82 1.86
CA GLU A 116 15.13 -21.26 2.02
C GLU A 116 16.44 -21.90 2.50
N ASN A 117 17.59 -21.41 2.01
CA ASN A 117 18.88 -22.04 2.23
C ASN A 117 19.72 -21.41 3.36
N SER A 118 19.34 -20.24 3.90
CA SER A 118 20.19 -19.47 4.84
C SER A 118 19.58 -19.30 6.24
N GLN A 119 18.60 -20.12 6.63
CA GLN A 119 17.96 -20.01 7.96
C GLN A 119 18.94 -20.14 9.13
N ASP A 120 19.91 -21.07 9.02
CA ASP A 120 20.93 -21.26 10.06
C ASP A 120 21.87 -20.05 10.14
N GLU A 121 22.24 -19.48 9.00
CA GLU A 121 23.08 -18.28 8.90
C GLU A 121 22.39 -17.06 9.52
N ILE A 122 21.12 -16.81 9.16
CA ILE A 122 20.31 -15.73 9.71
C ILE A 122 20.20 -15.88 11.24
N THR A 123 19.89 -17.08 11.69
CA THR A 123 19.78 -17.38 13.13
C THR A 123 21.12 -17.16 13.86
N GLN A 124 22.22 -17.56 13.25
CA GLN A 124 23.55 -17.37 13.83
C GLN A 124 23.93 -15.89 13.85
N TYR A 125 23.63 -15.14 12.77
CA TYR A 125 23.89 -13.70 12.72
C TYR A 125 23.20 -12.95 13.87
N ILE A 126 21.92 -13.27 14.16
CA ILE A 126 21.17 -12.66 15.26
C ILE A 126 21.79 -13.00 16.63
N LYS A 127 22.28 -14.24 16.82
CA LYS A 127 22.97 -14.65 18.07
C LYS A 127 24.27 -13.90 18.29
N ASP A 128 25.02 -13.67 17.21
CA ASP A 128 26.32 -12.98 17.28
C ASP A 128 26.14 -11.46 17.39
N ASN A 129 25.00 -10.93 16.92
CA ASN A 129 24.63 -9.52 16.93
C ASN A 129 23.27 -9.29 17.61
N PRO A 130 23.13 -9.54 18.92
CA PRO A 130 21.83 -9.65 19.58
C PRO A 130 21.07 -8.32 19.71
N LEU A 131 21.71 -7.18 19.43
CA LEU A 131 21.07 -5.87 19.53
C LEU A 131 20.23 -5.58 18.28
N TYR A 132 18.92 -5.42 18.47
CA TYR A 132 18.03 -4.92 17.43
C TYR A 132 18.34 -3.44 17.17
N SER A 133 19.08 -3.16 16.12
CA SER A 133 19.53 -1.80 15.75
C SER A 133 19.62 -1.65 14.24
N ARG A 134 19.49 -0.40 13.77
CA ARG A 134 19.67 -0.08 12.35
C ARG A 134 21.06 -0.49 11.86
N GLU A 135 22.09 -0.28 12.67
CA GLU A 135 23.46 -0.65 12.34
C GLU A 135 23.60 -2.16 12.02
N ASN A 136 23.04 -3.03 12.84
CA ASN A 136 23.09 -4.48 12.61
C ASN A 136 22.23 -4.90 11.42
N ILE A 137 21.11 -4.24 11.18
CA ILE A 137 20.26 -4.49 10.00
C ILE A 137 20.99 -4.09 8.70
N ASP A 138 21.60 -2.90 8.68
CA ASP A 138 22.37 -2.41 7.53
C ASP A 138 23.62 -3.28 7.29
N ALA A 139 24.30 -3.71 8.33
CA ALA A 139 25.46 -4.60 8.23
C ALA A 139 25.11 -5.96 7.64
N PHE A 140 23.96 -6.55 8.02
CA PHE A 140 23.49 -7.79 7.42
C PHE A 140 23.21 -7.61 5.92
N ALA A 141 22.51 -6.57 5.54
CA ALA A 141 22.22 -6.30 4.14
C ALA A 141 23.49 -6.07 3.32
N ALA A 142 24.45 -5.33 3.86
CA ALA A 142 25.76 -5.10 3.22
C ALA A 142 26.57 -6.39 3.04
N LEU A 143 26.53 -7.32 3.99
CA LEU A 143 27.19 -8.62 3.93
C LEU A 143 26.68 -9.46 2.74
N HIS A 144 25.43 -9.30 2.37
CA HIS A 144 24.73 -10.07 1.34
C HIS A 144 24.49 -9.29 0.03
N ALA A 145 25.09 -8.11 -0.15
CA ALA A 145 24.86 -7.21 -1.30
C ALA A 145 25.17 -7.84 -2.67
N GLY A 146 25.98 -8.94 -2.70
CA GLY A 146 26.36 -9.62 -3.95
C GLY A 146 25.40 -10.70 -4.43
N LEU A 147 24.30 -10.94 -3.74
CA LEU A 147 23.37 -12.06 -4.04
C LEU A 147 22.31 -11.75 -5.10
N GLY A 148 22.29 -10.55 -5.67
CA GLY A 148 21.24 -10.13 -6.60
C GLY A 148 19.89 -9.88 -5.93
N ILE A 149 19.88 -9.68 -4.61
CA ILE A 149 18.69 -9.34 -3.82
C ILE A 149 18.74 -7.84 -3.52
N HIS A 150 17.61 -7.16 -3.71
CA HIS A 150 17.53 -5.74 -3.37
C HIS A 150 17.78 -5.50 -1.88
N GLU A 151 18.56 -4.49 -1.56
CA GLU A 151 18.98 -4.15 -0.19
C GLU A 151 17.80 -4.02 0.80
N THR A 152 16.72 -3.38 0.36
CA THR A 152 15.50 -3.21 1.17
C THR A 152 14.88 -4.55 1.56
N ALA A 153 14.88 -5.54 0.65
CA ALA A 153 14.33 -6.87 0.93
C ALA A 153 15.18 -7.60 2.00
N LEU A 154 16.50 -7.50 1.93
CA LEU A 154 17.41 -8.05 2.95
C LEU A 154 17.22 -7.37 4.31
N LYS A 155 17.08 -6.04 4.32
CA LYS A 155 16.82 -5.28 5.56
C LYS A 155 15.49 -5.66 6.20
N LEU A 156 14.43 -5.80 5.41
CA LEU A 156 13.12 -6.23 5.90
C LEU A 156 13.15 -7.68 6.41
N LEU A 157 13.87 -8.56 5.74
CA LEU A 157 14.06 -9.94 6.18
C LEU A 157 14.66 -9.99 7.56
N ILE A 158 15.89 -9.47 7.72
CA ILE A 158 16.61 -9.57 8.99
C ILE A 158 15.91 -8.80 10.11
N ARG A 159 15.28 -7.65 9.80
CA ARG A 159 14.44 -6.92 10.75
C ARG A 159 13.31 -7.79 11.30
N ASN A 160 12.59 -8.48 10.43
CA ASN A 160 11.48 -9.34 10.84
C ASN A 160 11.99 -10.51 11.68
N GLU A 161 13.12 -11.12 11.32
CA GLU A 161 13.72 -12.21 12.07
C GLU A 161 14.15 -11.76 13.48
N TYR A 162 14.73 -10.57 13.64
CA TYR A 162 14.97 -9.99 14.97
C TYR A 162 13.69 -9.84 15.78
N ILE A 163 12.63 -9.30 15.18
CA ILE A 163 11.33 -9.10 15.86
C ILE A 163 10.73 -10.46 16.26
N TYR A 164 10.80 -11.47 15.39
CA TYR A 164 10.29 -12.80 15.69
C TYR A 164 11.09 -13.51 16.77
N ALA A 165 12.40 -13.29 16.84
CA ALA A 165 13.26 -13.83 17.89
C ALA A 165 12.99 -13.22 19.28
N MET A 166 12.40 -12.01 19.35
CA MET A 166 12.04 -11.36 20.60
C MET A 166 10.82 -12.00 21.27
N PRO A 167 10.78 -12.07 22.62
CA PRO A 167 9.54 -12.36 23.34
C PRO A 167 8.41 -11.40 22.91
N TYR A 168 7.18 -11.90 22.80
CA TYR A 168 6.05 -11.12 22.27
C TYR A 168 5.82 -9.77 23.00
N ASN A 169 6.03 -9.75 24.31
CA ASN A 169 5.87 -8.56 25.14
C ASN A 169 7.01 -7.53 24.98
N GLU A 170 8.12 -7.92 24.35
CA GLU A 170 9.29 -7.05 24.10
C GLU A 170 9.32 -6.50 22.66
N ARG A 171 8.46 -7.04 21.80
CA ARG A 171 8.37 -6.58 20.40
C ARG A 171 7.95 -5.11 20.32
N PRO A 172 8.55 -4.32 19.43
CA PRO A 172 8.17 -2.91 19.27
C PRO A 172 6.71 -2.81 18.85
N LYS A 173 5.92 -1.97 19.54
CA LYS A 173 4.52 -1.69 19.18
C LYS A 173 4.40 -0.84 17.92
N VAL A 174 5.38 0.00 17.70
CA VAL A 174 5.57 0.81 16.49
C VAL A 174 7.04 0.69 16.13
N ASP A 175 7.32 0.23 14.93
CA ASP A 175 8.67 0.12 14.43
C ASP A 175 8.94 1.23 13.43
N LEU A 176 9.87 2.11 13.75
CA LEU A 176 10.27 3.27 12.95
C LEU A 176 11.65 3.09 12.32
N MET A 177 12.20 1.87 12.30
CA MET A 177 13.56 1.67 11.79
C MET A 177 13.64 1.73 10.27
N TYR A 178 12.61 1.28 9.57
CA TYR A 178 12.51 1.33 8.11
C TYR A 178 11.07 1.52 7.69
#